data_2ac190588826d80e060a9426dc1b3163
#
_entry.id   2ac190588826d80e060a9426dc1b3163
#
_cell.length_a   1.000
_cell.length_b   1.000
_cell.length_c   1.000
_cell.angle_alpha   90.00
_cell.angle_beta   90.00
_cell.angle_gamma   90.00
#
_symmetry.space_group_name_H-M   'P 1'
#
loop_
_entity.id
_entity.type
_entity.pdbx_description
1 polymer ?
#
loop_
_entity_poly.entity_id
_entity_poly.type
_entity_poly.pdbx_seq_one_letter_code
_entity_poly.pdbx_strand_id
1 'polypeptide(L)'
;MKLTATNYYNPKRNKYLSNSKINDYNKDPYYFYERHIKCCIEFKSTPAMIVGSAVDTILTGSWEDFNEQYVVATPKEALPAGVTRITSAQYDTIQGIALAVERTDAFKDLKKYKTQKILQVDFPDMGIWKGVSGIPDWLKIDNKKGTCEIVDLKTSSTVAHRKFHFHALDFNYYRQAAMYKMMVQLLYPKVKKFINKLLVVENTGLHRVNVFDIDQEYLDNIIPYIYNDIQTIVRHKAYNPTNVSWD
;
A
#
# COMPACT_ATOMS: atom_id res chain seq x y z
N MET A 1 13.94 13.78 8.87
CA MET A 1 14.53 13.20 7.64
C MET A 1 13.40 13.02 6.65
N LYS A 2 13.57 13.49 5.41
CA LYS A 2 12.58 13.29 4.35
C LYS A 2 12.65 11.84 3.84
N LEU A 3 11.51 11.20 3.64
CA LEU A 3 11.44 9.87 3.04
C LEU A 3 11.74 9.96 1.54
N THR A 4 12.46 8.97 1.05
CA THR A 4 12.79 8.76 -0.37
C THR A 4 12.45 7.31 -0.72
N ALA A 5 12.36 6.97 -1.99
CA ALA A 5 12.15 5.59 -2.44
C ALA A 5 13.17 4.62 -1.79
N THR A 6 14.44 5.03 -1.68
CA THR A 6 15.53 4.21 -1.12
C THR A 6 15.37 3.90 0.38
N ASN A 7 14.78 4.83 1.17
CA ASN A 7 14.69 4.65 2.62
C ASN A 7 13.28 4.35 3.13
N TYR A 8 12.27 4.40 2.26
CA TYR A 8 10.87 4.19 2.64
C TYR A 8 10.63 2.79 3.22
N TYR A 9 11.18 1.77 2.58
CA TYR A 9 11.01 0.37 3.01
C TYR A 9 12.05 -0.08 4.05
N ASN A 10 13.01 0.77 4.43
CA ASN A 10 14.01 0.42 5.43
C ASN A 10 13.45 0.63 6.85
N PRO A 11 13.19 -0.43 7.65
CA PRO A 11 12.56 -0.30 8.96
C PRO A 11 13.42 0.46 9.97
N LYS A 12 14.75 0.42 9.84
CA LYS A 12 15.65 1.17 10.70
C LYS A 12 15.63 2.68 10.42
N ARG A 13 15.35 3.07 9.18
CA ARG A 13 15.35 4.46 8.73
C ARG A 13 13.96 5.08 8.66
N ASN A 14 12.95 4.31 8.27
CA ASN A 14 11.57 4.79 8.18
C ASN A 14 10.88 4.78 9.55
N LYS A 15 10.87 5.92 10.21
CA LYS A 15 10.19 6.16 11.50
C LYS A 15 8.78 6.74 11.34
N TYR A 16 8.09 6.41 10.27
CA TYR A 16 6.69 6.76 10.04
C TYR A 16 5.81 5.51 10.07
N LEU A 17 4.62 5.65 10.64
CA LEU A 17 3.61 4.60 10.61
C LEU A 17 2.96 4.58 9.22
N SER A 18 2.90 3.42 8.60
CA SER A 18 2.15 3.16 7.38
C SER A 18 0.93 2.30 7.68
N ASN A 19 -0.03 2.21 6.74
CA ASN A 19 -1.17 1.31 6.90
C ASN A 19 -0.74 -0.13 7.20
N SER A 20 0.31 -0.64 6.54
CA SER A 20 0.82 -2.00 6.80
C SER A 20 1.39 -2.15 8.21
N LYS A 21 2.10 -1.15 8.73
CA LYS A 21 2.61 -1.17 10.12
C LYS A 21 1.46 -1.17 11.13
N ILE A 22 0.43 -0.35 10.90
CA ILE A 22 -0.76 -0.33 11.76
C ILE A 22 -1.50 -1.69 11.67
N ASN A 23 -1.56 -2.30 10.48
CA ASN A 23 -2.12 -3.65 10.32
C ASN A 23 -1.34 -4.70 11.12
N ASP A 24 -0.02 -4.66 11.07
CA ASP A 24 0.81 -5.58 11.84
C ASP A 24 0.55 -5.43 13.34
N TYR A 25 0.46 -4.18 13.84
CA TYR A 25 0.15 -3.90 15.23
C TYR A 25 -1.23 -4.44 15.65
N ASN A 26 -2.27 -4.17 14.86
CA ASN A 26 -3.63 -4.58 15.18
C ASN A 26 -3.84 -6.10 15.10
N LYS A 27 -3.01 -6.80 14.33
CA LYS A 27 -3.03 -8.26 14.25
C LYS A 27 -2.25 -8.92 15.36
N ASP A 28 -1.05 -8.40 15.65
CA ASP A 28 -0.13 -8.95 16.63
C ASP A 28 0.86 -7.86 17.08
N PRO A 29 0.62 -7.21 18.24
CA PRO A 29 1.51 -6.21 18.80
C PRO A 29 2.93 -6.71 19.06
N TYR A 30 3.11 -8.00 19.40
CA TYR A 30 4.43 -8.59 19.60
C TYR A 30 5.19 -8.68 18.29
N TYR A 31 4.56 -9.21 17.23
CA TYR A 31 5.15 -9.25 15.89
C TYR A 31 5.53 -7.84 15.39
N PHE A 32 4.64 -6.85 15.58
CA PHE A 32 4.92 -5.47 15.26
C PHE A 32 6.18 -4.95 15.96
N TYR A 33 6.33 -5.21 17.26
CA TYR A 33 7.45 -4.77 18.05
C TYR A 33 8.77 -5.39 17.58
N GLU A 34 8.79 -6.71 17.42
CA GLU A 34 9.98 -7.43 16.94
C GLU A 34 10.39 -7.00 15.53
N ARG A 35 9.41 -6.77 14.65
CA ARG A 35 9.66 -6.40 13.26
C ARG A 35 10.04 -4.94 13.07
N HIS A 36 9.27 -4.01 13.66
CA HIS A 36 9.36 -2.59 13.33
C HIS A 36 10.14 -1.75 14.35
N ILE A 37 10.30 -2.25 15.57
CA ILE A 37 11.04 -1.58 16.66
C ILE A 37 12.43 -2.19 16.81
N LYS A 38 12.49 -3.50 17.12
CA LYS A 38 13.75 -4.22 17.25
C LYS A 38 14.41 -4.57 15.93
N CYS A 39 13.64 -4.66 14.84
CA CYS A 39 14.11 -5.08 13.52
C CYS A 39 14.78 -6.46 13.51
N CYS A 40 14.27 -7.39 14.34
CA CYS A 40 14.77 -8.77 14.45
C CYS A 40 14.06 -9.73 13.48
N ILE A 41 12.87 -9.38 12.99
CA ILE A 41 12.11 -10.20 12.04
C ILE A 41 12.27 -9.61 10.64
N GLU A 42 12.80 -10.42 9.73
CA GLU A 42 12.87 -10.06 8.31
C GLU A 42 11.52 -10.34 7.63
N PHE A 43 11.09 -9.38 6.81
CA PHE A 43 9.88 -9.55 6.00
C PHE A 43 10.13 -10.46 4.82
N LYS A 44 9.33 -11.52 4.71
CA LYS A 44 9.33 -12.40 3.54
C LYS A 44 8.07 -12.17 2.72
N SER A 45 8.24 -11.75 1.47
CA SER A 45 7.13 -11.61 0.54
C SER A 45 6.52 -12.97 0.19
N THR A 46 5.20 -13.05 0.19
CA THR A 46 4.50 -14.22 -0.33
C THR A 46 4.51 -14.21 -1.87
N PRO A 47 4.29 -15.36 -2.53
CA PRO A 47 4.19 -15.39 -3.99
C PRO A 47 3.14 -14.41 -4.55
N ALA A 48 1.99 -14.26 -3.89
CA ALA A 48 0.96 -13.31 -4.29
C ALA A 48 1.43 -11.85 -4.16
N MET A 49 2.18 -11.52 -3.10
CA MET A 49 2.76 -10.18 -2.93
C MET A 49 3.81 -9.87 -3.99
N ILE A 50 4.62 -10.86 -4.39
CA ILE A 50 5.61 -10.71 -5.47
C ILE A 50 4.89 -10.36 -6.78
N VAL A 51 3.84 -11.10 -7.13
CA VAL A 51 3.02 -10.83 -8.33
C VAL A 51 2.43 -9.41 -8.26
N GLY A 52 1.80 -9.05 -7.13
CA GLY A 52 1.21 -7.73 -6.95
C GLY A 52 2.24 -6.60 -7.10
N SER A 53 3.41 -6.72 -6.45
CA SER A 53 4.47 -5.72 -6.55
C SER A 53 5.07 -5.62 -7.96
N ALA A 54 5.19 -6.74 -8.66
CA ALA A 54 5.69 -6.74 -10.05
C ALA A 54 4.71 -6.07 -11.00
N VAL A 55 3.41 -6.33 -10.86
CA VAL A 55 2.36 -5.65 -11.63
C VAL A 55 2.34 -4.15 -11.32
N ASP A 56 2.47 -3.76 -10.05
CA ASP A 56 2.57 -2.37 -9.66
C ASP A 56 3.78 -1.69 -10.31
N THR A 57 4.94 -2.33 -10.30
CA THR A 57 6.15 -1.81 -10.96
C THR A 57 5.93 -1.53 -12.45
N ILE A 58 5.22 -2.40 -13.17
CA ILE A 58 4.91 -2.19 -14.60
C ILE A 58 3.93 -1.02 -14.76
N LEU A 59 2.82 -1.02 -14.02
CA LEU A 59 1.71 -0.11 -14.26
C LEU A 59 1.94 1.30 -13.74
N THR A 60 2.75 1.47 -12.68
CA THR A 60 3.11 2.79 -12.12
C THR A 60 4.46 3.31 -12.61
N GLY A 61 5.30 2.42 -13.13
CA GLY A 61 6.60 2.68 -13.74
C GLY A 61 6.61 2.24 -15.21
N SER A 62 7.41 1.21 -15.51
CA SER A 62 7.58 0.69 -16.87
C SER A 62 7.94 -0.80 -16.89
N TRP A 63 7.90 -1.40 -18.08
CA TRP A 63 8.43 -2.74 -18.33
C TRP A 63 9.95 -2.82 -18.16
N GLU A 64 10.66 -1.73 -18.42
CA GLU A 64 12.09 -1.59 -18.18
C GLU A 64 12.38 -1.70 -16.66
N ASP A 65 11.66 -0.95 -15.83
CA ASP A 65 11.79 -1.02 -14.37
C ASP A 65 11.49 -2.45 -13.84
N PHE A 66 10.51 -3.13 -14.44
CA PHE A 66 10.21 -4.52 -14.12
C PHE A 66 11.40 -5.44 -14.48
N ASN A 67 11.96 -5.33 -15.69
CA ASN A 67 13.07 -6.17 -16.14
C ASN A 67 14.36 -5.95 -15.31
N GLU A 68 14.53 -4.77 -14.72
CA GLU A 68 15.65 -4.49 -13.81
C GLU A 68 15.46 -5.15 -12.44
N GLN A 69 14.22 -5.30 -11.99
CA GLN A 69 13.88 -5.74 -10.62
C GLN A 69 13.48 -7.22 -10.52
N TYR A 70 13.01 -7.81 -11.62
CA TYR A 70 12.48 -9.16 -11.63
C TYR A 70 13.11 -10.01 -12.73
N VAL A 71 13.39 -11.27 -12.42
CA VAL A 71 13.94 -12.21 -13.41
C VAL A 71 13.29 -13.58 -13.25
N VAL A 72 12.99 -14.20 -14.38
CA VAL A 72 12.56 -15.61 -14.42
C VAL A 72 13.81 -16.47 -14.25
N ALA A 73 13.92 -17.13 -13.11
CA ALA A 73 15.08 -17.95 -12.79
C ALA A 73 14.72 -19.18 -11.98
N THR A 74 15.50 -20.24 -12.11
CA THR A 74 15.36 -21.43 -11.30
C THR A 74 15.85 -21.20 -9.87
N PRO A 75 15.38 -21.97 -8.87
CA PRO A 75 15.79 -21.80 -7.48
C PRO A 75 17.29 -21.87 -7.23
N LYS A 76 18.04 -22.53 -8.11
CA LYS A 76 19.49 -22.76 -7.99
C LYS A 76 20.33 -21.64 -8.61
N GLU A 77 19.75 -20.77 -9.42
CA GLU A 77 20.50 -19.67 -10.05
C GLU A 77 20.80 -18.56 -9.04
N ALA A 78 22.04 -18.10 -9.01
CA ALA A 78 22.44 -16.93 -8.24
C ALA A 78 21.92 -15.66 -8.94
N LEU A 79 21.33 -14.75 -8.15
CA LEU A 79 20.83 -13.47 -8.68
C LEU A 79 21.63 -12.30 -8.14
N PRO A 80 21.71 -11.22 -8.90
CA PRO A 80 22.24 -9.96 -8.40
C PRO A 80 21.48 -9.47 -7.16
N ALA A 81 22.16 -8.73 -6.28
CA ALA A 81 21.52 -8.13 -5.12
C ALA A 81 20.40 -7.17 -5.54
N GLY A 82 19.25 -7.28 -4.91
CA GLY A 82 18.08 -6.44 -5.19
C GLY A 82 17.16 -6.96 -6.30
N VAL A 83 17.55 -8.02 -7.01
CA VAL A 83 16.71 -8.65 -8.04
C VAL A 83 15.83 -9.73 -7.42
N THR A 84 14.55 -9.69 -7.72
CA THR A 84 13.54 -10.64 -7.24
C THR A 84 13.35 -11.78 -8.23
N ARG A 85 13.47 -13.02 -7.75
CA ARG A 85 13.18 -14.20 -8.54
C ARG A 85 11.68 -14.39 -8.69
N ILE A 86 11.24 -14.69 -9.92
CA ILE A 86 9.89 -15.13 -10.25
C ILE A 86 9.95 -16.43 -11.05
N THR A 87 8.90 -17.21 -11.00
CA THR A 87 8.72 -18.40 -11.85
C THR A 87 8.12 -18.01 -13.20
N SER A 88 8.23 -18.90 -14.22
CA SER A 88 7.57 -18.68 -15.51
C SER A 88 6.06 -18.49 -15.35
N ALA A 89 5.40 -19.28 -14.50
CA ALA A 89 3.97 -19.13 -14.23
C ALA A 89 3.61 -17.78 -13.57
N GLN A 90 4.48 -17.26 -12.70
CA GLN A 90 4.30 -15.89 -12.15
C GLN A 90 4.48 -14.85 -13.24
N TYR A 91 5.48 -15.00 -14.11
CA TYR A 91 5.70 -14.09 -15.23
C TYR A 91 4.49 -14.03 -16.16
N ASP A 92 3.94 -15.19 -16.55
CA ASP A 92 2.75 -15.27 -17.40
C ASP A 92 1.55 -14.57 -16.74
N THR A 93 1.37 -14.79 -15.43
CA THR A 93 0.31 -14.14 -14.65
C THR A 93 0.51 -12.62 -14.60
N ILE A 94 1.73 -12.15 -14.30
CA ILE A 94 2.08 -10.72 -14.24
C ILE A 94 1.83 -10.05 -15.60
N GLN A 95 2.29 -10.68 -16.67
CA GLN A 95 2.09 -10.18 -18.04
C GLN A 95 0.60 -10.11 -18.40
N GLY A 96 -0.16 -11.17 -18.11
CA GLY A 96 -1.60 -11.22 -18.37
C GLY A 96 -2.37 -10.11 -17.62
N ILE A 97 -2.04 -9.90 -16.35
CA ILE A 97 -2.63 -8.83 -15.52
C ILE A 97 -2.29 -7.44 -16.08
N ALA A 98 -1.00 -7.18 -16.35
CA ALA A 98 -0.56 -5.87 -16.83
C ALA A 98 -1.23 -5.52 -18.16
N LEU A 99 -1.23 -6.44 -19.12
CA LEU A 99 -1.89 -6.24 -20.42
C LEU A 99 -3.42 -6.06 -20.29
N ALA A 100 -4.06 -6.76 -19.36
CA ALA A 100 -5.50 -6.59 -19.14
C ALA A 100 -5.83 -5.19 -18.62
N VAL A 101 -5.02 -4.66 -17.68
CA VAL A 101 -5.19 -3.30 -17.16
C VAL A 101 -4.86 -2.24 -18.19
N GLU A 102 -3.75 -2.37 -18.93
CA GLU A 102 -3.31 -1.40 -19.96
C GLU A 102 -4.33 -1.18 -21.08
N ARG A 103 -5.16 -2.18 -21.38
CA ARG A 103 -6.23 -2.10 -22.39
C ARG A 103 -7.45 -1.32 -21.92
N THR A 104 -7.59 -1.03 -20.64
CA THR A 104 -8.76 -0.32 -20.11
C THR A 104 -8.67 1.18 -20.32
N ASP A 105 -9.81 1.84 -20.53
CA ASP A 105 -9.87 3.30 -20.63
C ASP A 105 -9.54 3.94 -19.27
N ALA A 106 -9.89 3.30 -18.18
CA ALA A 106 -9.53 3.74 -16.83
C ALA A 106 -8.02 3.91 -16.69
N PHE A 107 -7.21 2.97 -17.17
CA PHE A 107 -5.75 3.06 -17.11
C PHE A 107 -5.18 4.17 -18.01
N LYS A 108 -5.78 4.38 -19.20
CA LYS A 108 -5.35 5.48 -20.07
C LYS A 108 -5.47 6.85 -19.40
N ASP A 109 -6.51 7.05 -18.60
CA ASP A 109 -6.68 8.28 -17.82
C ASP A 109 -5.67 8.42 -16.69
N LEU A 110 -5.24 7.31 -16.07
CA LEU A 110 -4.26 7.29 -14.99
C LEU A 110 -2.85 7.72 -15.44
N LYS A 111 -2.51 7.62 -16.71
CA LYS A 111 -1.23 8.11 -17.26
C LYS A 111 -0.97 9.59 -17.03
N LYS A 112 -2.00 10.37 -16.69
CA LYS A 112 -1.94 11.80 -16.37
C LYS A 112 -1.69 12.06 -14.88
N TYR A 113 -1.68 11.02 -14.04
CA TYR A 113 -1.53 11.13 -12.60
C TYR A 113 -0.06 11.01 -12.20
N LYS A 114 0.27 11.51 -11.01
CA LYS A 114 1.58 11.23 -10.41
C LYS A 114 1.56 9.84 -9.82
N THR A 115 2.55 9.04 -10.18
CA THR A 115 2.73 7.69 -9.64
C THR A 115 3.64 7.69 -8.43
N GLN A 116 3.45 6.74 -7.52
CA GLN A 116 4.34 6.40 -6.40
C GLN A 116 4.79 7.61 -5.56
N LYS A 117 3.88 8.61 -5.40
CA LYS A 117 4.20 9.81 -4.63
C LYS A 117 4.19 9.52 -3.13
N ILE A 118 5.34 9.69 -2.48
CA ILE A 118 5.43 9.55 -1.03
C ILE A 118 4.66 10.70 -0.37
N LEU A 119 3.62 10.36 0.39
CA LEU A 119 2.95 11.23 1.34
C LEU A 119 3.60 11.02 2.71
N GLN A 120 3.96 12.11 3.38
CA GLN A 120 4.61 12.10 4.69
C GLN A 120 4.03 13.24 5.52
N VAL A 121 3.50 12.92 6.68
CA VAL A 121 2.91 13.88 7.61
C VAL A 121 3.58 13.70 8.97
N ASP A 122 4.19 14.76 9.47
CA ASP A 122 4.79 14.78 10.80
C ASP A 122 3.71 15.11 11.85
N PHE A 123 3.73 14.41 12.97
CA PHE A 123 2.88 14.69 14.13
C PHE A 123 3.75 14.98 15.36
N PRO A 124 3.32 15.87 16.25
CA PRO A 124 4.00 16.07 17.53
C PRO A 124 3.83 14.85 18.44
N ASP A 125 4.70 14.72 19.42
CA ASP A 125 4.60 13.78 20.54
C ASP A 125 4.43 12.30 20.16
N MET A 126 5.03 11.90 19.04
CA MET A 126 4.95 10.54 18.49
C MET A 126 5.98 9.55 19.11
N GLY A 127 6.69 9.92 20.16
CA GLY A 127 7.72 9.06 20.78
C GLY A 127 8.86 8.72 19.81
N ILE A 128 9.03 7.44 19.49
CA ILE A 128 10.05 6.99 18.52
C ILE A 128 9.63 7.18 17.06
N TRP A 129 8.34 7.40 16.82
CA TRP A 129 7.77 7.67 15.50
C TRP A 129 7.80 9.17 15.22
N LYS A 130 7.68 9.54 13.96
CA LYS A 130 7.64 10.94 13.52
C LYS A 130 6.28 11.37 12.99
N GLY A 131 5.45 10.41 12.64
CA GLY A 131 4.18 10.66 12.03
C GLY A 131 3.71 9.48 11.18
N VAL A 132 3.04 9.77 10.10
CA VAL A 132 2.49 8.77 9.18
C VAL A 132 3.03 8.94 7.76
N SER A 133 3.09 7.85 7.01
CA SER A 133 3.49 7.88 5.61
C SER A 133 2.74 6.83 4.78
N GLY A 134 2.61 7.12 3.49
CA GLY A 134 2.02 6.20 2.52
C GLY A 134 2.42 6.56 1.10
N ILE A 135 2.24 5.62 0.20
CA ILE A 135 2.51 5.79 -1.23
C ILE A 135 1.27 5.30 -1.97
N PRO A 136 0.37 6.19 -2.43
CA PRO A 136 -0.69 5.82 -3.35
C PRO A 136 -0.09 5.55 -4.74
N ASP A 137 -0.66 4.59 -5.46
CA ASP A 137 -0.17 4.19 -6.77
C ASP A 137 -0.35 5.33 -7.78
N TRP A 138 -1.53 5.96 -7.79
CA TRP A 138 -1.81 7.14 -8.60
C TRP A 138 -2.45 8.25 -7.77
N LEU A 139 -1.93 9.47 -7.94
CA LEU A 139 -2.38 10.64 -7.23
C LEU A 139 -2.50 11.84 -8.18
N LYS A 140 -3.66 12.49 -8.20
CA LYS A 140 -3.90 13.72 -8.91
C LYS A 140 -4.50 14.76 -7.98
N ILE A 141 -3.80 15.89 -7.80
CA ILE A 141 -4.22 17.00 -6.96
C ILE A 141 -4.37 18.24 -7.81
N ASP A 142 -5.54 18.83 -7.79
CA ASP A 142 -5.82 20.15 -8.38
C ASP A 142 -6.13 21.16 -7.26
N ASN A 143 -5.10 21.90 -6.85
CA ASN A 143 -5.21 22.91 -5.80
C ASN A 143 -6.10 24.10 -6.21
N LYS A 144 -6.28 24.35 -7.51
CA LYS A 144 -7.14 25.45 -7.99
C LYS A 144 -8.61 25.07 -7.85
N LYS A 145 -8.95 23.84 -8.19
CA LYS A 145 -10.30 23.29 -8.06
C LYS A 145 -10.59 22.75 -6.66
N GLY A 146 -9.57 22.60 -5.83
CA GLY A 146 -9.70 21.97 -4.50
C GLY A 146 -10.08 20.50 -4.55
N THR A 147 -9.62 19.74 -5.57
CA THR A 147 -9.96 18.34 -5.78
C THR A 147 -8.74 17.43 -5.69
N CYS A 148 -8.95 16.21 -5.22
CA CYS A 148 -7.95 15.15 -5.22
C CYS A 148 -8.58 13.83 -5.70
N GLU A 149 -7.90 13.17 -6.59
CA GLU A 149 -8.22 11.81 -7.02
C GLU A 149 -7.07 10.88 -6.59
N ILE A 150 -7.42 9.78 -5.92
CA ILE A 150 -6.49 8.76 -5.42
C ILE A 150 -6.96 7.42 -5.98
N VAL A 151 -6.09 6.72 -6.69
CA VAL A 151 -6.38 5.38 -7.19
C VAL A 151 -5.30 4.43 -6.69
N ASP A 152 -5.71 3.29 -6.21
CA ASP A 152 -4.83 2.26 -5.66
C ASP A 152 -5.09 0.92 -6.35
N LEU A 153 -4.03 0.27 -6.81
CA LEU A 153 -4.09 -1.01 -7.52
C LEU A 153 -4.24 -2.17 -6.54
N LYS A 154 -5.12 -3.08 -6.86
CA LYS A 154 -5.26 -4.33 -6.10
C LYS A 154 -5.35 -5.53 -7.02
N THR A 155 -4.50 -6.51 -6.78
CA THR A 155 -4.67 -7.86 -7.35
C THR A 155 -5.55 -8.68 -6.41
N SER A 156 -6.54 -9.38 -6.95
CA SER A 156 -7.51 -10.15 -6.18
C SER A 156 -7.89 -11.43 -6.91
N SER A 157 -8.36 -12.43 -6.20
CA SER A 157 -8.94 -13.64 -6.81
C SER A 157 -10.30 -13.39 -7.46
N THR A 158 -10.90 -12.21 -7.26
CA THR A 158 -12.21 -11.86 -7.80
C THR A 158 -12.40 -10.35 -7.93
N VAL A 159 -13.12 -9.93 -8.98
CA VAL A 159 -13.64 -8.55 -9.13
C VAL A 159 -15.15 -8.48 -8.95
N ALA A 160 -15.80 -9.58 -8.52
CA ALA A 160 -17.23 -9.57 -8.22
C ALA A 160 -17.49 -8.69 -6.99
N HIS A 161 -18.33 -7.66 -7.13
CA HIS A 161 -18.54 -6.58 -6.16
C HIS A 161 -18.65 -7.06 -4.71
N ARG A 162 -19.60 -7.94 -4.41
CA ARG A 162 -19.84 -8.42 -3.04
C ARG A 162 -18.63 -9.19 -2.47
N LYS A 163 -18.02 -10.08 -3.25
CA LYS A 163 -16.87 -10.87 -2.81
C LYS A 163 -15.64 -10.00 -2.59
N PHE A 164 -15.39 -9.07 -3.52
CA PHE A 164 -14.27 -8.14 -3.39
C PHE A 164 -14.46 -7.18 -2.21
N HIS A 165 -15.69 -6.75 -1.91
CA HIS A 165 -15.96 -5.92 -0.73
C HIS A 165 -15.47 -6.59 0.58
N PHE A 166 -15.80 -7.86 0.81
CA PHE A 166 -15.29 -8.60 1.98
C PHE A 166 -13.78 -8.74 1.95
N HIS A 167 -13.21 -9.05 0.79
CA HIS A 167 -11.76 -9.07 0.63
C HIS A 167 -11.12 -7.71 0.99
N ALA A 168 -11.71 -6.61 0.57
CA ALA A 168 -11.22 -5.27 0.88
C ALA A 168 -11.29 -4.94 2.38
N LEU A 169 -12.29 -5.46 3.10
CA LEU A 169 -12.39 -5.37 4.56
C LEU A 169 -11.28 -6.18 5.23
N ASP A 170 -11.11 -7.45 4.87
CA ASP A 170 -10.12 -8.37 5.46
C ASP A 170 -8.68 -7.84 5.32
N PHE A 171 -8.37 -7.20 4.19
CA PHE A 171 -7.06 -6.63 3.89
C PHE A 171 -6.92 -5.14 4.27
N ASN A 172 -7.95 -4.55 4.86
CA ASN A 172 -7.96 -3.14 5.30
C ASN A 172 -7.68 -2.14 4.16
N TYR A 173 -8.18 -2.39 2.94
CA TYR A 173 -7.99 -1.48 1.80
C TYR A 173 -8.73 -0.16 1.99
N TYR A 174 -9.92 -0.19 2.62
CA TYR A 174 -10.65 1.04 2.94
C TYR A 174 -9.92 1.89 3.98
N ARG A 175 -9.26 1.26 4.98
CA ARG A 175 -8.42 2.01 5.93
C ARG A 175 -7.18 2.60 5.25
N GLN A 176 -6.59 1.90 4.29
CA GLN A 176 -5.50 2.43 3.48
C GLN A 176 -5.95 3.68 2.71
N ALA A 177 -7.10 3.62 2.03
CA ALA A 177 -7.68 4.75 1.29
C ALA A 177 -8.01 5.93 2.22
N ALA A 178 -8.60 5.67 3.40
CA ALA A 178 -8.88 6.69 4.41
C ALA A 178 -7.58 7.34 4.93
N MET A 179 -6.52 6.57 5.12
CA MET A 179 -5.22 7.09 5.53
C MET A 179 -4.59 7.98 4.46
N TYR A 180 -4.69 7.63 3.18
CA TYR A 180 -4.25 8.50 2.09
C TYR A 180 -5.07 9.79 2.04
N LYS A 181 -6.41 9.71 2.15
CA LYS A 181 -7.29 10.89 2.22
C LYS A 181 -6.89 11.80 3.37
N MET A 182 -6.74 11.27 4.59
CA MET A 182 -6.29 12.01 5.78
C MET A 182 -4.96 12.73 5.54
N MET A 183 -3.95 12.04 4.99
CA MET A 183 -2.66 12.66 4.71
C MET A 183 -2.77 13.78 3.68
N VAL A 184 -3.58 13.62 2.63
CA VAL A 184 -3.80 14.68 1.63
C VAL A 184 -4.53 15.86 2.25
N GLN A 185 -5.54 15.66 3.10
CA GLN A 185 -6.22 16.75 3.82
C GLN A 185 -5.25 17.59 4.65
N LEU A 186 -4.29 16.96 5.32
CA LEU A 186 -3.29 17.63 6.14
C LEU A 186 -2.23 18.36 5.29
N LEU A 187 -1.77 17.74 4.21
CA LEU A 187 -0.72 18.31 3.35
C LEU A 187 -1.24 19.37 2.38
N TYR A 188 -2.52 19.31 2.00
CA TYR A 188 -3.15 20.16 1.00
C TYR A 188 -4.49 20.69 1.51
N PRO A 189 -4.50 21.63 2.47
CA PRO A 189 -5.71 22.07 3.15
C PRO A 189 -6.75 22.75 2.24
N LYS A 190 -6.35 23.15 1.03
CA LYS A 190 -7.26 23.67 0.00
C LYS A 190 -8.09 22.59 -0.69
N VAL A 191 -7.68 21.32 -0.60
CA VAL A 191 -8.42 20.20 -1.16
C VAL A 191 -9.60 19.87 -0.26
N LYS A 192 -10.81 19.90 -0.82
CA LYS A 192 -12.06 19.63 -0.11
C LYS A 192 -12.88 18.51 -0.75
N LYS A 193 -12.64 18.23 -2.04
CA LYS A 193 -13.36 17.19 -2.78
C LYS A 193 -12.39 16.04 -3.08
N PHE A 194 -12.80 14.84 -2.68
CA PHE A 194 -12.00 13.63 -2.87
C PHE A 194 -12.74 12.63 -3.74
N ILE A 195 -11.98 11.90 -4.53
CA ILE A 195 -12.40 10.71 -5.26
C ILE A 195 -11.36 9.64 -4.96
N ASN A 196 -11.78 8.58 -4.26
CA ASN A 196 -10.92 7.44 -3.96
C ASN A 196 -11.43 6.22 -4.71
N LYS A 197 -10.55 5.53 -5.41
CA LYS A 197 -10.89 4.35 -6.21
C LYS A 197 -9.91 3.21 -5.94
N LEU A 198 -10.43 1.99 -6.09
CA LEU A 198 -9.62 0.79 -6.19
C LEU A 198 -9.70 0.28 -7.63
N LEU A 199 -8.57 0.24 -8.32
CA LEU A 199 -8.41 -0.44 -9.59
C LEU A 199 -8.08 -1.90 -9.29
N VAL A 200 -9.02 -2.79 -9.52
CA VAL A 200 -8.90 -4.19 -9.11
C VAL A 200 -8.78 -5.08 -10.33
N VAL A 201 -7.82 -5.98 -10.31
CA VAL A 201 -7.61 -6.96 -11.38
C VAL A 201 -7.53 -8.37 -10.82
N GLU A 202 -8.16 -9.32 -11.49
CA GLU A 202 -8.06 -10.72 -11.11
C GLU A 202 -6.65 -11.26 -11.38
N ASN A 203 -6.09 -11.93 -10.37
CA ASN A 203 -4.80 -12.61 -10.48
C ASN A 203 -4.93 -14.06 -11.00
N THR A 204 -6.12 -14.46 -11.40
CA THR A 204 -6.43 -15.78 -11.97
C THR A 204 -7.40 -15.64 -13.15
N GLY A 205 -7.47 -16.68 -13.96
CA GLY A 205 -8.47 -16.79 -15.05
C GLY A 205 -8.30 -15.74 -16.14
N LEU A 206 -9.32 -14.95 -16.40
CA LEU A 206 -9.38 -14.00 -17.53
C LEU A 206 -8.78 -12.63 -17.21
N HIS A 207 -8.22 -12.42 -16.03
CA HIS A 207 -7.69 -11.13 -15.55
C HIS A 207 -8.68 -9.98 -15.72
N ARG A 208 -9.94 -10.23 -15.33
CA ARG A 208 -10.99 -9.20 -15.39
C ARG A 208 -10.58 -7.99 -14.55
N VAL A 209 -10.88 -6.82 -15.07
CA VAL A 209 -10.57 -5.54 -14.41
C VAL A 209 -11.86 -4.87 -14.00
N ASN A 210 -11.91 -4.30 -12.81
CA ASN A 210 -13.00 -3.44 -12.35
C ASN A 210 -12.46 -2.25 -11.56
N VAL A 211 -13.20 -1.15 -11.57
CA VAL A 211 -12.90 0.04 -10.79
C VAL A 211 -14.01 0.24 -9.78
N PHE A 212 -13.65 0.31 -8.51
CA PHE A 212 -14.58 0.53 -7.42
C PHE A 212 -14.38 1.94 -6.85
N ASP A 213 -15.42 2.75 -6.93
CA ASP A 213 -15.47 4.01 -6.21
C ASP A 213 -15.70 3.73 -4.72
N ILE A 214 -14.99 4.46 -3.86
CA ILE A 214 -15.16 4.34 -2.42
C ILE A 214 -15.95 5.54 -1.93
N ASP A 215 -17.00 5.27 -1.13
CA ASP A 215 -17.80 6.30 -0.50
C ASP A 215 -16.93 7.19 0.40
N GLN A 216 -17.04 8.50 0.24
CA GLN A 216 -16.21 9.46 0.95
C GLN A 216 -16.63 9.64 2.41
N GLU A 217 -17.92 9.53 2.71
CA GLU A 217 -18.44 9.56 4.09
C GLU A 217 -17.97 8.32 4.84
N TYR A 218 -17.99 7.15 4.19
CA TYR A 218 -17.44 5.92 4.77
C TYR A 218 -15.97 6.06 5.15
N LEU A 219 -15.14 6.68 4.28
CA LEU A 219 -13.74 6.95 4.59
C LEU A 219 -13.57 7.95 5.74
N ASP A 220 -14.40 9.00 5.79
CA ASP A 220 -14.37 9.98 6.89
C ASP A 220 -14.68 9.32 8.23
N ASN A 221 -15.59 8.36 8.26
CA ASN A 221 -15.92 7.59 9.45
C ASN A 221 -14.78 6.66 9.92
N ILE A 222 -13.85 6.28 9.03
CA ILE A 222 -12.68 5.45 9.37
C ILE A 222 -11.54 6.30 9.97
N ILE A 223 -11.37 7.55 9.55
CA ILE A 223 -10.25 8.40 9.97
C ILE A 223 -10.07 8.49 11.50
N PRO A 224 -11.12 8.68 12.33
CA PRO A 224 -10.98 8.69 13.79
C PRO A 224 -10.36 7.40 14.36
N TYR A 225 -10.67 6.25 13.78
CA TYR A 225 -10.09 4.96 14.21
C TYR A 225 -8.61 4.89 13.87
N ILE A 226 -8.17 5.46 12.73
CA ILE A 226 -6.75 5.56 12.38
C ILE A 226 -6.00 6.40 13.43
N TYR A 227 -6.55 7.54 13.85
CA TYR A 227 -5.95 8.35 14.91
C TYR A 227 -5.87 7.61 16.24
N ASN A 228 -6.89 6.83 16.60
CA ASN A 228 -6.90 6.01 17.81
C ASN A 228 -5.81 4.93 17.74
N ASP A 229 -5.69 4.21 16.61
CA ASP A 229 -4.64 3.22 16.37
C ASP A 229 -3.25 3.83 16.54
N ILE A 230 -3.01 5.00 15.92
CA ILE A 230 -1.74 5.74 16.02
C ILE A 230 -1.44 6.08 17.49
N GLN A 231 -2.40 6.63 18.22
CA GLN A 231 -2.21 6.99 19.63
C GLN A 231 -1.91 5.76 20.49
N THR A 232 -2.58 4.64 20.22
CA THR A 232 -2.37 3.39 20.93
C THR A 232 -0.96 2.86 20.71
N ILE A 233 -0.48 2.85 19.45
CA ILE A 233 0.90 2.45 19.10
C ILE A 233 1.93 3.36 19.80
N VAL A 234 1.68 4.66 19.85
CA VAL A 234 2.58 5.64 20.48
C VAL A 234 2.66 5.46 22.00
N ARG A 235 1.54 5.13 22.64
CA ARG A 235 1.50 4.87 24.09
C ARG A 235 2.21 3.59 24.47
N HIS A 236 2.20 2.56 23.64
CA HIS A 236 2.88 1.28 23.86
C HIS A 236 4.38 1.41 23.58
N LYS A 237 5.11 2.16 24.44
CA LYS A 237 6.55 2.44 24.29
C LYS A 237 7.44 1.21 24.36
N ALA A 238 6.99 0.16 25.06
CA ALA A 238 7.68 -1.12 25.14
C ALA A 238 6.63 -2.22 25.29
N TYR A 239 6.65 -3.19 24.39
CA TYR A 239 5.85 -4.40 24.55
C TYR A 239 6.57 -5.35 25.51
N ASN A 240 5.95 -5.62 26.65
CA ASN A 240 6.41 -6.68 27.56
C ASN A 240 5.40 -7.84 27.47
N PRO A 241 5.77 -8.96 26.83
CA PRO A 241 4.87 -10.09 26.63
C PRO A 241 4.37 -10.74 27.95
N THR A 242 5.06 -10.46 29.07
CA THR A 242 4.65 -10.97 30.39
C THR A 242 3.56 -10.14 31.07
N ASN A 243 3.25 -8.94 30.54
CA ASN A 243 2.31 -8.00 31.15
C ASN A 243 1.04 -7.77 30.30
N VAL A 244 0.83 -8.56 29.27
CA VAL A 244 -0.38 -8.46 28.43
C VAL A 244 -1.40 -9.46 28.95
N SER A 245 -2.41 -8.98 29.67
CA SER A 245 -3.65 -9.73 29.79
C SER A 245 -4.42 -9.59 28.48
N TRP A 246 -4.90 -10.69 27.96
CA TRP A 246 -5.72 -10.78 26.77
C TRP A 246 -7.23 -10.77 27.12
N ASP A 247 -7.60 -10.06 28.19
CA ASP A 247 -8.98 -9.88 28.64
C ASP A 247 -9.65 -8.72 27.92
#